data_5cde47d0439ede813c3600dcb3e895c1
#
_entry.id   5cde47d0439ede813c3600dcb3e895c1
#
_cell.length_a   1.000
_cell.length_b   1.000
_cell.length_c   1.000
_cell.angle_alpha   90.00
_cell.angle_beta   90.00
_cell.angle_gamma   90.00
#
_symmetry.space_group_name_H-M   'P 1'
#
loop_
_entity.id
_entity.type
_entity.pdbx_description
1 polymer ?
#
loop_
_entity_poly.entity_id
_entity_poly.type
_entity_poly.pdbx_seq_one_letter_code
_entity_poly.pdbx_strand_id
1 'polypeptide(L)'
;MFKAKAHPNRSSQQYQNLIYKPNYIKPAAKKEILEYLTTLHPIWEMRFSESNPPPAGEPNRELLRPVYWLGNWQFACLDYYHPPKGIRNRCVAAEIYPAMIRKIIAEIESDVRQTFSPKDIPEKWHLNTCLINFYGDKYFDDTSIDCARVGEHKDFEPGPVASISFGERAYFQFVKSEGKQQKSQVILQQQLDDSSLQIFGGDKFKKQLFHRVQRVENKGIRFDDLHVTSFQTRRINFTFRYVPTEHIQRYSALPENLQKDLKNYVTELARNSAYWKQQLD
;
A
#
# COMPACT_ATOMS: atom_id res chain seq x y z
N MET A 1 -11.19 -5.83 32.08
CA MET A 1 -9.80 -5.35 32.08
C MET A 1 -8.89 -6.48 31.64
N PHE A 2 -8.69 -6.70 30.31
CA PHE A 2 -7.83 -7.77 29.80
C PHE A 2 -6.41 -7.25 29.66
N LYS A 3 -5.52 -7.69 30.54
CA LYS A 3 -4.07 -7.46 30.41
C LYS A 3 -3.57 -8.25 29.19
N ALA A 4 -3.21 -7.55 28.13
CA ALA A 4 -2.48 -8.13 27.01
C ALA A 4 -1.12 -8.63 27.54
N LYS A 5 -0.90 -9.94 27.51
CA LYS A 5 0.41 -10.53 27.78
C LYS A 5 1.37 -10.03 26.68
N ALA A 6 2.34 -9.22 27.07
CA ALA A 6 3.46 -8.87 26.21
C ALA A 6 4.19 -10.18 25.84
N HIS A 7 4.11 -10.57 24.58
CA HIS A 7 4.96 -11.63 24.05
C HIS A 7 6.38 -11.07 23.97
N PRO A 8 7.39 -11.78 24.50
CA PRO A 8 8.76 -11.32 24.45
C PRO A 8 9.20 -11.14 22.99
N ASN A 9 9.92 -10.04 22.73
CA ASN A 9 10.69 -9.84 21.51
C ASN A 9 11.51 -11.13 21.25
N ARG A 10 11.04 -11.99 20.35
CA ARG A 10 11.89 -13.06 19.84
C ARG A 10 12.96 -12.36 19.02
N SER A 11 14.17 -12.39 19.58
CA SER A 11 15.40 -12.03 18.91
C SER A 11 15.36 -12.37 17.43
N SER A 12 15.79 -11.43 16.61
CA SER A 12 15.94 -11.49 15.16
C SER A 12 16.48 -12.85 14.69
N GLN A 13 15.62 -13.83 14.53
CA GLN A 13 15.87 -14.91 13.61
C GLN A 13 15.92 -14.22 12.25
N GLN A 14 17.11 -14.10 11.71
CA GLN A 14 17.34 -13.46 10.42
C GLN A 14 16.67 -14.33 9.37
N TYR A 15 15.42 -14.01 9.04
CA TYR A 15 14.72 -14.71 7.97
C TYR A 15 15.34 -14.27 6.66
N GLN A 16 15.84 -15.20 5.89
CA GLN A 16 16.17 -14.97 4.49
C GLN A 16 14.92 -14.40 3.80
N ASN A 17 15.06 -13.33 3.04
CA ASN A 17 13.96 -12.63 2.34
C ASN A 17 13.00 -11.83 3.24
N LEU A 18 13.44 -11.44 4.43
CA LEU A 18 12.78 -10.44 5.26
C LEU A 18 13.82 -9.49 5.85
N ILE A 19 13.75 -8.23 5.49
CA ILE A 19 14.64 -7.16 5.97
C ILE A 19 13.78 -6.15 6.74
N TYR A 20 14.28 -5.72 7.91
CA TYR A 20 13.73 -4.58 8.63
C TYR A 20 14.84 -3.63 9.04
N LYS A 21 14.71 -2.35 8.66
CA LYS A 21 15.66 -1.29 9.00
C LYS A 21 14.91 -0.18 9.76
N PRO A 22 15.05 -0.09 11.10
CA PRO A 22 14.52 1.04 11.85
C PRO A 22 15.29 2.32 11.47
N ASN A 23 14.65 3.49 11.56
CA ASN A 23 15.28 4.79 11.25
C ASN A 23 16.01 4.83 9.89
N TYR A 24 15.45 4.13 8.91
CA TYR A 24 16.00 4.05 7.55
C TYR A 24 15.97 5.42 6.87
N ILE A 25 14.81 6.10 6.93
CA ILE A 25 14.65 7.44 6.38
C ILE A 25 15.24 8.46 7.35
N LYS A 26 16.28 9.18 6.91
CA LYS A 26 16.94 10.19 7.72
C LYS A 26 16.09 11.46 7.85
N PRO A 27 16.27 12.28 8.90
CA PRO A 27 15.42 13.43 9.19
C PRO A 27 15.26 14.41 8.01
N ALA A 28 16.34 14.72 7.29
CA ALA A 28 16.28 15.62 6.12
C ALA A 28 15.40 15.05 4.99
N ALA A 29 15.59 13.77 4.63
CA ALA A 29 14.78 13.10 3.63
C ALA A 29 13.32 12.95 4.08
N LYS A 30 13.09 12.68 5.38
CA LYS A 30 11.74 12.64 5.94
C LYS A 30 11.03 13.98 5.77
N LYS A 31 11.69 15.08 6.08
CA LYS A 31 11.14 16.43 5.90
C LYS A 31 10.72 16.66 4.44
N GLU A 32 11.61 16.37 3.48
CA GLU A 32 11.34 16.51 2.05
C GLU A 32 10.15 15.65 1.60
N ILE A 33 10.06 14.40 2.08
CA ILE A 33 8.93 13.51 1.77
C ILE A 33 7.62 14.05 2.35
N LEU A 34 7.62 14.52 3.61
CA LEU A 34 6.41 15.06 4.23
C LEU A 34 5.94 16.33 3.54
N GLU A 35 6.86 17.24 3.16
CA GLU A 35 6.56 18.42 2.35
C GLU A 35 5.95 18.03 0.99
N TYR A 36 6.49 17.02 0.33
CA TYR A 36 5.89 16.51 -0.91
C TYR A 36 4.47 15.97 -0.69
N LEU A 37 4.23 15.24 0.41
CA LEU A 37 2.91 14.70 0.72
C LEU A 37 1.84 15.77 0.90
N THR A 38 2.20 16.98 1.34
CA THR A 38 1.26 18.11 1.43
C THR A 38 0.81 18.65 0.06
N THR A 39 1.50 18.28 -1.01
CA THR A 39 1.10 18.64 -2.37
C THR A 39 0.14 17.64 -3.02
N LEU A 40 -0.04 16.48 -2.39
CA LEU A 40 -0.90 15.42 -2.91
C LEU A 40 -2.34 15.58 -2.46
N HIS A 41 -3.25 15.14 -3.31
CA HIS A 41 -4.69 15.07 -3.02
C HIS A 41 -5.13 13.61 -3.06
N PRO A 42 -5.03 12.87 -1.93
CA PRO A 42 -5.44 11.47 -1.85
C PRO A 42 -6.92 11.30 -2.11
N ILE A 43 -7.27 10.18 -2.73
CA ILE A 43 -8.65 9.88 -3.09
C ILE A 43 -9.17 8.66 -2.31
N TRP A 44 -10.49 8.56 -2.25
CA TRP A 44 -11.21 7.40 -1.75
C TRP A 44 -11.60 6.49 -2.92
N GLU A 45 -11.02 5.30 -3.00
CA GLU A 45 -11.37 4.32 -4.02
C GLU A 45 -12.57 3.46 -3.58
N MET A 46 -13.50 3.23 -4.49
CA MET A 46 -14.55 2.22 -4.33
C MET A 46 -13.99 0.83 -4.60
N ARG A 47 -14.52 -0.16 -3.91
CA ARG A 47 -14.10 -1.56 -4.08
C ARG A 47 -14.57 -2.16 -5.41
N PHE A 48 -15.69 -1.72 -5.92
CA PHE A 48 -16.35 -2.22 -7.11
C PHE A 48 -16.71 -1.09 -8.07
N SER A 49 -17.00 -1.44 -9.33
CA SER A 49 -17.41 -0.53 -10.41
C SER A 49 -18.60 -1.08 -11.17
N GLU A 50 -19.08 -0.37 -12.19
CA GLU A 50 -20.12 -0.88 -13.08
C GLU A 50 -19.66 -2.13 -13.85
N SER A 51 -18.41 -2.14 -14.34
CA SER A 51 -17.84 -3.29 -15.07
C SER A 51 -17.41 -4.44 -14.16
N ASN A 52 -17.27 -4.19 -12.87
CA ASN A 52 -16.95 -5.17 -11.83
C ASN A 52 -17.88 -4.94 -10.62
N PRO A 53 -19.16 -5.31 -10.72
CA PRO A 53 -20.14 -5.04 -9.67
C PRO A 53 -19.88 -5.88 -8.42
N PRO A 54 -20.37 -5.44 -7.23
CA PRO A 54 -20.32 -6.24 -6.03
C PRO A 54 -21.12 -7.53 -6.19
N PRO A 55 -20.81 -8.58 -5.42
CA PRO A 55 -21.63 -9.77 -5.34
C PRO A 55 -23.10 -9.42 -4.98
N ALA A 56 -24.03 -10.25 -5.46
CA ALA A 56 -25.46 -10.01 -5.22
C ALA A 56 -25.76 -9.84 -3.72
N GLY A 57 -26.43 -8.75 -3.38
CA GLY A 57 -26.79 -8.42 -1.99
C GLY A 57 -25.67 -7.71 -1.18
N GLU A 58 -24.48 -7.50 -1.75
CA GLU A 58 -23.43 -6.72 -1.10
C GLU A 58 -23.45 -5.26 -1.61
N PRO A 59 -23.37 -4.26 -0.70
CA PRO A 59 -23.24 -2.87 -1.13
C PRO A 59 -21.84 -2.58 -1.67
N ASN A 60 -21.74 -1.70 -2.65
CA ASN A 60 -20.45 -1.12 -3.01
C ASN A 60 -19.97 -0.20 -1.88
N ARG A 61 -18.71 -0.32 -1.49
CA ARG A 61 -18.11 0.41 -0.36
C ARG A 61 -16.80 1.06 -0.78
N GLU A 62 -16.55 2.22 -0.21
CA GLU A 62 -15.21 2.81 -0.24
C GLU A 62 -14.20 1.89 0.48
N LEU A 63 -12.96 1.93 0.05
CA LEU A 63 -11.85 1.40 0.84
C LEU A 63 -11.78 2.13 2.19
N LEU A 64 -11.28 1.44 3.20
CA LEU A 64 -11.24 1.97 4.57
C LEU A 64 -10.35 3.22 4.75
N ARG A 65 -9.57 3.59 3.74
CA ARG A 65 -8.59 4.68 3.83
C ARG A 65 -8.37 5.34 2.50
N PRO A 66 -8.05 6.64 2.48
CA PRO A 66 -7.64 7.33 1.27
C PRO A 66 -6.27 6.86 0.81
N VAL A 67 -6.04 6.95 -0.49
CA VAL A 67 -4.82 6.47 -1.14
C VAL A 67 -4.33 7.46 -2.21
N TYR A 68 -3.03 7.37 -2.53
CA TYR A 68 -2.44 7.99 -3.70
C TYR A 68 -1.49 7.01 -4.37
N TRP A 69 -1.41 7.04 -5.70
CA TRP A 69 -0.57 6.12 -6.45
C TRP A 69 0.51 6.84 -7.25
N LEU A 70 1.72 6.31 -7.22
CA LEU A 70 2.84 6.77 -8.04
C LEU A 70 3.39 5.63 -8.90
N GLY A 71 3.95 5.98 -10.04
CA GLY A 71 4.45 5.05 -11.04
C GLY A 71 3.34 4.38 -11.82
N ASN A 72 2.60 3.50 -11.18
CA ASN A 72 1.43 2.82 -11.75
C ASN A 72 0.32 2.70 -10.73
N TRP A 73 -0.91 2.71 -11.20
CA TRP A 73 -2.11 2.62 -10.37
C TRP A 73 -2.83 1.29 -10.59
N GLN A 74 -3.03 0.56 -9.52
CA GLN A 74 -3.78 -0.69 -9.49
C GLN A 74 -5.12 -0.43 -8.81
N PHE A 75 -6.14 -0.13 -9.59
CA PHE A 75 -7.46 0.26 -9.08
C PHE A 75 -8.15 -0.86 -8.32
N ALA A 76 -8.64 -0.58 -7.14
CA ALA A 76 -9.42 -1.51 -6.34
C ALA A 76 -10.70 -1.96 -7.06
N CYS A 77 -11.41 -1.03 -7.70
CA CYS A 77 -12.66 -1.29 -8.41
C CYS A 77 -12.50 -2.18 -9.66
N LEU A 78 -11.28 -2.36 -10.16
CA LEU A 78 -10.97 -3.30 -11.23
C LEU A 78 -10.57 -4.69 -10.70
N ASP A 79 -10.95 -5.02 -9.46
CA ASP A 79 -10.69 -6.29 -8.79
C ASP A 79 -9.19 -6.58 -8.59
N TYR A 80 -8.43 -5.52 -8.28
CA TYR A 80 -7.01 -5.62 -7.98
C TYR A 80 -6.68 -6.69 -6.92
N TYR A 81 -7.54 -6.86 -5.91
CA TYR A 81 -7.29 -7.80 -4.81
C TYR A 81 -7.53 -9.28 -5.14
N HIS A 82 -8.22 -9.58 -6.24
CA HIS A 82 -8.55 -10.94 -6.64
C HIS A 82 -8.43 -11.12 -8.16
N PRO A 83 -7.25 -10.89 -8.75
CA PRO A 83 -7.10 -10.99 -10.18
C PRO A 83 -7.30 -12.44 -10.65
N PRO A 84 -8.28 -12.74 -11.53
CA PRO A 84 -8.57 -14.10 -11.94
C PRO A 84 -7.44 -14.71 -12.78
N LYS A 85 -6.73 -13.90 -13.57
CA LYS A 85 -5.62 -14.36 -14.43
C LYS A 85 -4.55 -13.26 -14.57
N GLY A 86 -4.04 -12.75 -13.45
CA GLY A 86 -3.07 -11.67 -13.44
C GLY A 86 -3.72 -10.28 -13.42
N ILE A 87 -2.92 -9.25 -13.65
CA ILE A 87 -3.29 -7.84 -13.49
C ILE A 87 -3.49 -7.10 -14.80
N ARG A 88 -3.60 -7.84 -15.93
CA ARG A 88 -3.78 -7.25 -17.25
C ARG A 88 -5.03 -6.37 -17.28
N ASN A 89 -4.92 -5.17 -17.84
CA ASN A 89 -5.97 -4.15 -17.90
C ASN A 89 -6.47 -3.65 -16.53
N ARG A 90 -5.68 -3.84 -15.47
CA ARG A 90 -6.00 -3.40 -14.10
C ARG A 90 -4.93 -2.50 -13.52
N CYS A 91 -3.94 -2.17 -14.32
CA CYS A 91 -2.85 -1.30 -13.95
C CYS A 91 -2.70 -0.20 -15.00
N VAL A 92 -2.79 1.02 -14.54
CA VAL A 92 -2.71 2.22 -15.37
C VAL A 92 -1.47 3.00 -15.01
N ALA A 93 -0.73 3.49 -16.01
CA ALA A 93 0.38 4.39 -15.77
C ALA A 93 -0.09 5.61 -14.96
N ALA A 94 0.62 5.94 -13.91
CA ALA A 94 0.34 7.04 -13.00
C ALA A 94 1.52 8.02 -12.95
N GLU A 95 1.43 9.04 -12.12
CA GLU A 95 2.49 10.01 -11.94
C GLU A 95 3.83 9.35 -11.64
N ILE A 96 4.89 9.86 -12.26
CA ILE A 96 6.24 9.36 -12.02
C ILE A 96 6.71 9.69 -10.60
N TYR A 97 7.59 8.87 -10.08
CA TYR A 97 8.22 9.14 -8.79
C TYR A 97 8.98 10.46 -8.78
N PRO A 98 8.82 11.31 -7.76
CA PRO A 98 9.69 12.47 -7.55
C PRO A 98 11.14 12.03 -7.27
N ALA A 99 12.08 12.95 -7.43
CA ALA A 99 13.52 12.62 -7.37
C ALA A 99 13.94 11.95 -6.05
N MET A 100 13.41 12.43 -4.90
CA MET A 100 13.72 11.85 -3.60
C MET A 100 13.24 10.40 -3.49
N ILE A 101 12.07 10.07 -4.02
CA ILE A 101 11.54 8.70 -4.00
C ILE A 101 12.33 7.80 -4.94
N ARG A 102 12.72 8.27 -6.14
CA ARG A 102 13.58 7.48 -7.05
C ARG A 102 14.90 7.10 -6.40
N LYS A 103 15.52 8.03 -5.64
CA LYS A 103 16.77 7.75 -4.90
C LYS A 103 16.57 6.64 -3.87
N ILE A 104 15.51 6.72 -3.08
CA ILE A 104 15.18 5.72 -2.06
C ILE A 104 14.93 4.35 -2.72
N ILE A 105 14.19 4.31 -3.83
CA ILE A 105 13.92 3.08 -4.57
C ILE A 105 15.22 2.44 -5.07
N ALA A 106 16.14 3.22 -5.62
CA ALA A 106 17.43 2.69 -6.08
C ALA A 106 18.24 2.05 -4.95
N GLU A 107 18.23 2.65 -3.75
CA GLU A 107 18.87 2.07 -2.56
C GLU A 107 18.19 0.76 -2.14
N ILE A 108 16.84 0.71 -2.11
CA ILE A 108 16.07 -0.49 -1.78
C ILE A 108 16.34 -1.62 -2.78
N GLU A 109 16.33 -1.31 -4.08
CA GLU A 109 16.60 -2.30 -5.12
C GLU A 109 18.01 -2.86 -5.02
N SER A 110 18.99 -2.03 -4.69
CA SER A 110 20.37 -2.46 -4.43
C SER A 110 20.43 -3.41 -3.22
N ASP A 111 19.79 -3.05 -2.10
CA ASP A 111 19.70 -3.90 -0.91
C ASP A 111 19.09 -5.27 -1.22
N VAL A 112 18.00 -5.28 -1.98
CA VAL A 112 17.33 -6.52 -2.39
C VAL A 112 18.25 -7.40 -3.23
N ARG A 113 18.91 -6.84 -4.24
CA ARG A 113 19.83 -7.61 -5.11
C ARG A 113 21.02 -8.17 -4.37
N GLN A 114 21.47 -7.52 -3.30
CA GLN A 114 22.58 -8.00 -2.46
C GLN A 114 22.16 -9.07 -1.43
N THR A 115 20.89 -9.06 -1.02
CA THR A 115 20.46 -9.84 0.16
C THR A 115 19.56 -11.01 -0.20
N PHE A 116 18.68 -10.83 -1.21
CA PHE A 116 17.72 -11.86 -1.59
C PHE A 116 18.34 -12.86 -2.56
N SER A 117 17.84 -14.09 -2.51
CA SER A 117 18.25 -15.10 -3.50
C SER A 117 17.81 -14.67 -4.91
N PRO A 118 18.69 -14.80 -5.94
CA PRO A 118 18.35 -14.46 -7.32
C PRO A 118 17.06 -15.15 -7.83
N LYS A 119 16.77 -16.37 -7.37
CA LYS A 119 15.53 -17.10 -7.74
C LYS A 119 14.24 -16.42 -7.23
N ASP A 120 14.35 -15.58 -6.19
CA ASP A 120 13.21 -14.87 -5.59
C ASP A 120 13.01 -13.48 -6.20
N ILE A 121 13.89 -13.06 -7.11
CA ILE A 121 13.88 -11.78 -7.80
C ILE A 121 13.61 -12.04 -9.28
N PRO A 122 12.44 -11.65 -9.84
CA PRO A 122 12.21 -11.73 -11.28
C PRO A 122 13.29 -11.00 -12.09
N GLU A 123 13.64 -11.49 -13.27
CA GLU A 123 14.73 -10.95 -14.10
C GLU A 123 14.59 -9.44 -14.34
N LYS A 124 13.38 -8.99 -14.65
CA LYS A 124 13.07 -7.56 -14.92
C LYS A 124 12.56 -6.81 -13.69
N TRP A 125 12.74 -7.38 -12.50
CA TRP A 125 12.22 -6.78 -11.28
C TRP A 125 12.82 -5.41 -11.00
N HIS A 126 11.93 -4.46 -10.76
CA HIS A 126 12.20 -3.11 -10.27
C HIS A 126 10.92 -2.58 -9.61
N LEU A 127 11.04 -1.63 -8.70
CA LEU A 127 9.90 -1.09 -7.97
C LEU A 127 9.27 0.06 -8.77
N ASN A 128 8.25 -0.25 -9.56
CA ASN A 128 7.60 0.69 -10.49
C ASN A 128 6.18 1.10 -10.10
N THR A 129 5.68 0.60 -8.99
CA THR A 129 4.36 0.94 -8.44
C THR A 129 4.50 1.28 -6.97
N CYS A 130 3.89 2.36 -6.53
CA CYS A 130 3.81 2.75 -5.14
C CYS A 130 2.38 3.10 -4.75
N LEU A 131 1.86 2.37 -3.78
CA LEU A 131 0.63 2.71 -3.08
C LEU A 131 0.98 3.49 -1.82
N ILE A 132 0.56 4.74 -1.75
CA ILE A 132 0.62 5.56 -0.54
C ILE A 132 -0.71 5.42 0.19
N ASN A 133 -0.68 4.83 1.37
CA ASN A 133 -1.85 4.65 2.23
C ASN A 133 -1.84 5.68 3.35
N PHE A 134 -2.97 6.33 3.58
CA PHE A 134 -3.16 7.25 4.69
C PHE A 134 -4.04 6.58 5.75
N TYR A 135 -3.50 6.28 6.91
CA TYR A 135 -4.18 5.60 8.01
C TYR A 135 -4.53 6.59 9.12
N GLY A 136 -5.72 6.46 9.68
CA GLY A 136 -6.16 7.38 10.72
C GLY A 136 -7.63 7.20 11.08
N ASP A 137 -8.27 8.28 11.49
CA ASP A 137 -9.67 8.31 11.86
C ASP A 137 -10.49 9.04 10.77
N LYS A 138 -11.55 8.40 10.28
CA LYS A 138 -12.55 9.02 9.39
C LYS A 138 -13.67 9.59 10.25
N TYR A 139 -14.00 10.84 10.03
CA TYR A 139 -15.05 11.55 10.77
C TYR A 139 -16.37 11.56 10.01
N PHE A 140 -17.45 11.40 10.77
CA PHE A 140 -18.83 11.50 10.31
C PHE A 140 -19.58 12.31 11.39
N ASP A 141 -19.89 13.55 11.11
CA ASP A 141 -20.53 14.46 12.09
C ASP A 141 -19.89 14.33 13.49
N ASP A 142 -20.60 13.78 14.47
CA ASP A 142 -20.15 13.62 15.85
C ASP A 142 -19.42 12.30 16.14
N THR A 143 -19.19 11.44 15.14
CA THR A 143 -18.56 10.13 15.30
C THR A 143 -17.30 9.98 14.48
N SER A 144 -16.43 9.04 14.86
CA SER A 144 -15.27 8.67 14.06
C SER A 144 -15.06 7.17 13.98
N ILE A 145 -14.54 6.72 12.85
CA ILE A 145 -14.16 5.33 12.62
C ILE A 145 -12.65 5.23 12.47
N ASP A 146 -12.04 4.32 13.23
CA ASP A 146 -10.63 4.01 13.11
C ASP A 146 -10.35 3.18 11.84
N CYS A 147 -9.59 3.77 10.94
CA CYS A 147 -9.20 3.22 9.65
C CYS A 147 -7.69 2.85 9.59
N ALA A 148 -7.07 2.58 10.74
CA ALA A 148 -5.63 2.32 10.84
C ALA A 148 -5.24 0.84 10.76
N ARG A 149 -5.97 0.03 10.02
CA ARG A 149 -5.70 -1.42 9.86
C ARG A 149 -5.90 -1.89 8.43
N VAL A 150 -5.27 -3.03 8.11
CA VAL A 150 -5.48 -3.76 6.84
C VAL A 150 -5.77 -5.22 7.17
N GLY A 151 -6.80 -5.78 6.55
CA GLY A 151 -7.17 -7.18 6.68
C GLY A 151 -6.13 -8.13 6.10
N GLU A 152 -6.36 -9.43 6.31
CA GLU A 152 -5.48 -10.48 5.81
C GLU A 152 -5.55 -10.58 4.29
N HIS A 153 -4.38 -10.52 3.65
CA HIS A 153 -4.25 -10.63 2.20
C HIS A 153 -2.85 -11.12 1.80
N LYS A 154 -2.67 -11.37 0.53
CA LYS A 154 -1.38 -11.63 -0.11
C LYS A 154 -1.16 -10.62 -1.21
N ASP A 155 0.07 -10.13 -1.34
CA ASP A 155 0.47 -9.43 -2.55
C ASP A 155 0.73 -10.45 -3.66
N PHE A 156 0.11 -10.29 -4.80
CA PHE A 156 0.27 -11.21 -5.94
C PHE A 156 1.31 -10.72 -6.96
N GLU A 157 1.74 -9.48 -6.89
CA GLU A 157 2.80 -8.95 -7.73
C GLU A 157 4.08 -9.77 -7.55
N PRO A 158 4.80 -10.04 -8.65
CA PRO A 158 5.99 -10.86 -8.57
C PRO A 158 7.16 -10.15 -7.86
N GLY A 159 7.97 -10.93 -7.17
CA GLY A 159 9.17 -10.44 -6.50
C GLY A 159 8.96 -9.77 -5.15
N PRO A 160 10.03 -9.20 -4.58
CA PRO A 160 9.99 -8.54 -3.29
C PRO A 160 9.13 -7.27 -3.25
N VAL A 161 8.54 -7.01 -2.09
CA VAL A 161 7.74 -5.83 -1.76
C VAL A 161 8.48 -5.04 -0.70
N ALA A 162 8.54 -3.73 -0.84
CA ALA A 162 9.12 -2.83 0.15
C ALA A 162 8.07 -1.90 0.74
N SER A 163 8.19 -1.59 2.01
CA SER A 163 7.25 -0.78 2.77
C SER A 163 7.98 0.21 3.65
N ILE A 164 7.68 1.51 3.49
CA ILE A 164 8.19 2.60 4.34
C ILE A 164 7.04 3.16 5.16
N SER A 165 7.26 3.34 6.46
CA SER A 165 6.25 3.83 7.40
C SER A 165 6.64 5.17 8.00
N PHE A 166 5.66 6.07 8.13
CA PHE A 166 5.79 7.34 8.83
C PHE A 166 4.66 7.50 9.85
N GLY A 167 4.99 8.11 11.00
CA GLY A 167 4.03 8.45 12.03
C GLY A 167 3.77 7.30 13.01
N GLU A 168 2.50 7.03 13.27
CA GLU A 168 2.05 6.08 14.30
C GLU A 168 2.56 4.66 14.04
N ARG A 169 2.96 3.96 15.09
CA ARG A 169 3.38 2.56 15.02
C ARG A 169 2.26 1.64 14.57
N ALA A 170 2.63 0.56 13.88
CA ALA A 170 1.73 -0.53 13.54
C ALA A 170 2.42 -1.88 13.72
N TYR A 171 1.65 -2.93 13.93
CA TYR A 171 2.13 -4.30 13.81
C TYR A 171 1.85 -4.84 12.42
N PHE A 172 2.89 -5.26 11.74
CA PHE A 172 2.79 -6.08 10.54
C PHE A 172 2.89 -7.54 10.94
N GLN A 173 1.88 -8.33 10.64
CA GLN A 173 1.81 -9.72 11.04
C GLN A 173 1.75 -10.61 9.81
N PHE A 174 2.66 -11.59 9.74
CA PHE A 174 2.53 -12.72 8.83
C PHE A 174 1.74 -13.82 9.54
N VAL A 175 0.70 -14.31 8.88
CA VAL A 175 -0.25 -15.23 9.48
C VAL A 175 -0.47 -16.46 8.59
N LYS A 176 -0.72 -17.60 9.21
CA LYS A 176 -1.20 -18.82 8.55
C LYS A 176 -2.70 -18.90 8.74
N SER A 177 -3.43 -18.95 7.63
CA SER A 177 -4.88 -19.13 7.67
C SER A 177 -5.18 -20.59 8.01
N GLU A 178 -6.09 -20.82 8.96
CA GLU A 178 -6.56 -22.15 9.35
C GLU A 178 -7.98 -22.45 8.85
N GLY A 179 -8.45 -21.65 7.86
CA GLY A 179 -9.78 -21.80 7.27
C GLY A 179 -10.78 -20.70 7.70
N LYS A 180 -11.97 -20.70 7.10
CA LYS A 180 -12.94 -19.61 7.26
C LYS A 180 -13.50 -19.43 8.67
N GLN A 181 -13.44 -20.46 9.52
CA GLN A 181 -14.04 -20.47 10.87
C GLN A 181 -13.02 -20.37 12.01
N GLN A 182 -11.72 -20.40 11.73
CA GLN A 182 -10.68 -20.35 12.75
C GLN A 182 -9.89 -19.04 12.67
N LYS A 183 -9.42 -18.57 13.83
CA LYS A 183 -8.53 -17.39 13.89
C LYS A 183 -7.18 -17.76 13.31
N SER A 184 -6.70 -16.98 12.37
CA SER A 184 -5.37 -17.18 11.79
C SER A 184 -4.27 -17.12 12.84
N GLN A 185 -3.33 -18.05 12.75
CA GLN A 185 -2.16 -18.10 13.62
C GLN A 185 -1.13 -17.07 13.21
N VAL A 186 -0.68 -16.21 14.14
CA VAL A 186 0.44 -15.28 13.89
C VAL A 186 1.74 -16.07 13.93
N ILE A 187 2.42 -16.13 12.79
CA ILE A 187 3.72 -16.79 12.62
C ILE A 187 4.87 -15.84 12.93
N LEU A 188 4.76 -14.59 12.48
CA LEU A 188 5.74 -13.55 12.72
C LEU A 188 5.04 -12.20 12.87
N GLN A 189 5.53 -11.38 13.79
CA GLN A 189 5.10 -10.01 13.98
C GLN A 189 6.30 -9.08 13.93
N GLN A 190 6.21 -8.06 13.08
CA GLN A 190 7.17 -6.97 12.97
C GLN A 190 6.51 -5.67 13.38
N GLN A 191 7.14 -4.94 14.30
CA GLN A 191 6.72 -3.59 14.62
C GLN A 191 7.25 -2.64 13.53
N LEU A 192 6.35 -1.87 12.95
CA LEU A 192 6.67 -0.82 11.98
C LEU A 192 6.73 0.52 12.70
N ASP A 193 7.94 0.99 12.93
CA ASP A 193 8.19 2.29 13.56
C ASP A 193 8.19 3.43 12.53
N ASP A 194 8.14 4.65 13.01
CA ASP A 194 8.32 5.84 12.18
C ASP A 194 9.67 5.79 11.45
N SER A 195 9.68 6.22 10.18
CA SER A 195 10.88 6.23 9.33
C SER A 195 11.52 4.86 9.09
N SER A 196 10.81 3.76 9.33
CA SER A 196 11.30 2.40 9.12
C SER A 196 11.06 1.90 7.70
N LEU A 197 11.92 0.99 7.26
CA LEU A 197 11.79 0.21 6.04
C LEU A 197 11.62 -1.27 6.39
N GLN A 198 10.63 -1.92 5.78
CA GLN A 198 10.48 -3.36 5.74
C GLN A 198 10.50 -3.85 4.28
N ILE A 199 11.24 -4.92 4.00
CA ILE A 199 11.23 -5.60 2.70
C ILE A 199 10.96 -7.08 2.94
N PHE A 200 10.06 -7.67 2.16
CA PHE A 200 9.80 -9.10 2.23
C PHE A 200 9.57 -9.69 0.83
N GLY A 201 9.92 -10.97 0.68
CA GLY A 201 9.81 -11.67 -0.61
C GLY A 201 9.94 -13.17 -0.46
N GLY A 202 10.11 -13.86 -1.59
CA GLY A 202 10.22 -15.31 -1.65
C GLY A 202 8.94 -16.05 -1.31
N ASP A 203 8.94 -17.35 -1.51
CA ASP A 203 7.73 -18.18 -1.43
C ASP A 203 7.06 -18.14 -0.06
N LYS A 204 7.86 -18.12 1.02
CA LYS A 204 7.31 -18.11 2.38
C LYS A 204 6.41 -16.92 2.63
N PHE A 205 6.89 -15.69 2.34
CA PHE A 205 6.21 -14.45 2.68
C PHE A 205 5.22 -13.99 1.60
N LYS A 206 5.36 -14.46 0.36
CA LYS A 206 4.51 -14.08 -0.76
C LYS A 206 3.41 -15.10 -1.09
N LYS A 207 3.71 -16.41 -0.93
CA LYS A 207 2.79 -17.47 -1.37
C LYS A 207 2.20 -18.26 -0.20
N GLN A 208 3.00 -18.58 0.84
CA GLN A 208 2.55 -19.46 1.92
C GLN A 208 1.80 -18.71 3.02
N LEU A 209 2.25 -17.51 3.39
CA LEU A 209 1.66 -16.71 4.46
C LEU A 209 0.78 -15.60 3.91
N PHE A 210 -0.29 -15.30 4.61
CA PHE A 210 -1.01 -14.04 4.51
C PHE A 210 -0.31 -13.00 5.37
N HIS A 211 -0.59 -11.73 5.12
CA HIS A 211 -0.17 -10.66 6.01
C HIS A 211 -1.30 -9.67 6.28
N ARG A 212 -1.17 -8.96 7.41
CA ARG A 212 -2.11 -7.95 7.84
C ARG A 212 -1.38 -6.85 8.61
N VAL A 213 -1.99 -5.67 8.67
CA VAL A 213 -1.53 -4.56 9.51
C VAL A 213 -2.52 -4.36 10.63
N GLN A 214 -2.01 -4.38 11.87
CA GLN A 214 -2.77 -4.10 13.08
C GLN A 214 -2.28 -2.80 13.71
N ARG A 215 -3.21 -2.00 14.18
CA ARG A 215 -2.91 -0.77 14.90
C ARG A 215 -2.24 -1.05 16.24
N VAL A 216 -1.32 -0.20 16.63
CA VAL A 216 -0.84 -0.06 18.01
C VAL A 216 -1.55 1.14 18.63
N GLU A 217 -2.01 1.03 19.86
CA GLU A 217 -2.63 2.14 20.57
C GLU A 217 -1.59 3.22 20.92
N ASN A 218 -1.41 4.17 20.04
CA ASN A 218 -0.67 5.39 20.28
C ASN A 218 -1.22 6.50 19.36
N LYS A 219 -2.17 7.26 19.87
CA LYS A 219 -2.91 8.27 19.10
C LYS A 219 -2.27 9.67 19.16
N GLY A 220 -1.00 9.79 19.55
CA GLY A 220 -0.36 11.10 19.75
C GLY A 220 0.13 11.78 18.47
N ILE A 221 0.35 11.03 17.37
CA ILE A 221 0.90 11.55 16.13
C ILE A 221 -0.24 11.93 15.18
N ARG A 222 -0.13 13.12 14.56
CA ARG A 222 -1.08 13.64 13.57
C ARG A 222 -0.33 14.30 12.44
N PHE A 223 -0.92 14.23 11.24
CA PHE A 223 -0.49 14.95 10.05
C PHE A 223 -1.64 15.89 9.65
N ASP A 224 -1.55 17.15 10.05
CA ASP A 224 -2.65 18.12 9.92
C ASP A 224 -2.64 18.84 8.56
N ASP A 225 -1.50 18.85 7.86
CA ASP A 225 -1.29 19.60 6.61
C ASP A 225 -1.66 18.79 5.34
N LEU A 226 -2.30 17.62 5.48
CA LEU A 226 -2.65 16.77 4.35
C LEU A 226 -4.03 17.08 3.80
N HIS A 227 -4.17 17.07 2.47
CA HIS A 227 -5.43 17.35 1.79
C HIS A 227 -6.37 16.13 1.77
N VAL A 228 -6.86 15.70 2.94
CA VAL A 228 -7.82 14.61 3.07
C VAL A 228 -9.03 15.08 3.86
N THR A 229 -10.16 15.20 3.18
CA THR A 229 -11.40 15.71 3.78
C THR A 229 -11.97 14.73 4.81
N SER A 230 -12.43 15.25 5.95
CA SER A 230 -13.06 14.48 7.05
C SER A 230 -12.23 13.28 7.52
N PHE A 231 -10.89 13.45 7.54
CA PHE A 231 -9.96 12.40 7.94
C PHE A 231 -8.75 12.95 8.67
N GLN A 232 -8.41 12.38 9.82
CA GLN A 232 -7.19 12.67 10.55
C GLN A 232 -6.15 11.60 10.29
N THR A 233 -5.16 11.91 9.48
CA THR A 233 -4.05 10.98 9.23
C THR A 233 -3.12 10.91 10.45
N ARG A 234 -2.82 9.68 10.88
CA ARG A 234 -1.90 9.39 11.98
C ARG A 234 -0.68 8.56 11.55
N ARG A 235 -0.83 7.83 10.46
CA ARG A 235 0.23 7.01 9.86
C ARG A 235 0.14 7.08 8.35
N ILE A 236 1.29 7.16 7.71
CA ILE A 236 1.42 7.08 6.25
C ILE A 236 2.31 5.89 5.91
N ASN A 237 1.95 5.16 4.88
CA ASN A 237 2.73 4.02 4.44
C ASN A 237 2.89 4.02 2.92
N PHE A 238 4.12 3.94 2.46
CA PHE A 238 4.48 3.72 1.07
C PHE A 238 4.68 2.21 0.86
N THR A 239 3.93 1.60 -0.02
CA THR A 239 4.11 0.20 -0.40
C THR A 239 4.55 0.11 -1.85
N PHE A 240 5.81 -0.28 -2.06
CA PHE A 240 6.43 -0.39 -3.38
C PHE A 240 6.35 -1.83 -3.89
N ARG A 241 5.96 -1.99 -5.14
CA ARG A 241 5.80 -3.29 -5.82
C ARG A 241 6.33 -3.23 -7.24
N TYR A 242 6.51 -4.40 -7.82
CA TYR A 242 6.82 -4.56 -9.24
C TYR A 242 5.58 -5.03 -10.00
N VAL A 243 5.21 -4.28 -11.02
CA VAL A 243 4.21 -4.67 -12.00
C VAL A 243 4.91 -4.90 -13.34
N PRO A 244 4.81 -6.11 -13.94
CA PRO A 244 5.35 -6.35 -15.28
C PRO A 244 4.81 -5.37 -16.32
N THR A 245 5.69 -4.87 -17.18
CA THR A 245 5.37 -3.78 -18.13
C THR A 245 4.22 -4.13 -19.06
N GLU A 246 4.09 -5.40 -19.44
CA GLU A 246 3.01 -5.93 -20.26
C GLU A 246 1.61 -5.83 -19.65
N HIS A 247 1.53 -5.55 -18.34
CA HIS A 247 0.28 -5.34 -17.62
C HIS A 247 -0.09 -3.88 -17.43
N ILE A 248 0.79 -2.96 -17.82
CA ILE A 248 0.61 -1.53 -17.63
C ILE A 248 0.06 -0.94 -18.93
N GLN A 249 -1.01 -0.15 -18.82
CA GLN A 249 -1.60 0.57 -19.94
C GLN A 249 -1.73 2.05 -19.63
N ARG A 250 -1.79 2.88 -20.67
CA ARG A 250 -2.20 4.28 -20.51
C ARG A 250 -3.71 4.33 -20.28
N TYR A 251 -4.20 5.31 -19.55
CA TYR A 251 -5.63 5.50 -19.32
C TYR A 251 -6.41 5.55 -20.65
N SER A 252 -5.92 6.29 -21.63
CA SER A 252 -6.53 6.42 -22.97
C SER A 252 -6.53 5.12 -23.78
N ALA A 253 -5.71 4.13 -23.44
CA ALA A 253 -5.63 2.83 -24.11
C ALA A 253 -6.48 1.74 -23.43
N LEU A 254 -7.14 2.06 -22.32
CA LEU A 254 -8.06 1.14 -21.66
C LEU A 254 -9.31 0.89 -22.54
N PRO A 255 -9.97 -0.26 -22.42
CA PRO A 255 -11.33 -0.47 -22.93
C PRO A 255 -12.30 0.61 -22.43
N GLU A 256 -13.23 1.03 -23.26
CA GLU A 256 -14.15 2.16 -22.96
C GLU A 256 -14.91 1.98 -21.64
N ASN A 257 -15.40 0.79 -21.34
CA ASN A 257 -16.07 0.48 -20.09
C ASN A 257 -15.18 0.71 -18.86
N LEU A 258 -13.89 0.38 -18.95
CA LEU A 258 -12.93 0.62 -17.87
C LEU A 258 -12.56 2.10 -17.76
N GLN A 259 -12.43 2.82 -18.87
CA GLN A 259 -12.27 4.27 -18.84
C GLN A 259 -13.44 4.94 -18.13
N LYS A 260 -14.68 4.51 -18.42
CA LYS A 260 -15.90 5.00 -17.77
C LYS A 260 -15.86 4.77 -16.26
N ASP A 261 -15.49 3.56 -15.82
CA ASP A 261 -15.36 3.21 -14.39
C ASP A 261 -14.35 4.10 -13.66
N LEU A 262 -13.28 4.51 -14.32
CA LEU A 262 -12.19 5.28 -13.72
C LEU A 262 -12.35 6.80 -13.89
N LYS A 263 -13.24 7.26 -14.76
CA LYS A 263 -13.37 8.66 -15.15
C LYS A 263 -13.48 9.62 -13.96
N ASN A 264 -14.28 9.27 -12.97
CA ASN A 264 -14.48 10.11 -11.79
C ASN A 264 -13.18 10.30 -11.00
N TYR A 265 -12.40 9.22 -10.79
CA TYR A 265 -11.11 9.30 -10.11
C TYR A 265 -10.10 10.15 -10.89
N VAL A 266 -9.99 9.91 -12.20
CA VAL A 266 -9.08 10.68 -13.06
C VAL A 266 -9.48 12.15 -13.08
N THR A 267 -10.77 12.46 -13.14
CA THR A 267 -11.29 13.85 -13.08
C THR A 267 -10.99 14.51 -11.74
N GLU A 268 -11.14 13.79 -10.63
CA GLU A 268 -10.81 14.30 -9.29
C GLU A 268 -9.32 14.61 -9.16
N LEU A 269 -8.46 13.68 -9.56
CA LEU A 269 -7.01 13.85 -9.55
C LEU A 269 -6.55 14.98 -10.49
N ALA A 270 -7.17 15.12 -11.65
CA ALA A 270 -6.83 16.15 -12.64
C ALA A 270 -7.05 17.59 -12.13
N ARG A 271 -7.82 17.78 -11.07
CA ARG A 271 -8.00 19.10 -10.44
C ARG A 271 -6.70 19.65 -9.85
N ASN A 272 -5.82 18.75 -9.38
CA ASN A 272 -4.61 19.12 -8.64
C ASN A 272 -3.33 18.54 -9.25
N SER A 273 -3.41 17.70 -10.29
CA SER A 273 -2.29 17.04 -10.92
C SER A 273 -2.21 17.37 -12.40
N ALA A 274 -1.10 17.95 -12.82
CA ALA A 274 -0.83 18.22 -14.23
C ALA A 274 -0.76 16.93 -15.06
N TYR A 275 -0.22 15.85 -14.48
CA TYR A 275 -0.17 14.54 -15.13
C TYR A 275 -1.57 14.03 -15.47
N TRP A 276 -2.47 14.01 -14.46
CA TRP A 276 -3.81 13.50 -14.64
C TRP A 276 -4.68 14.41 -15.52
N LYS A 277 -4.42 15.72 -15.51
CA LYS A 277 -5.07 16.64 -16.44
C LYS A 277 -4.77 16.28 -17.91
N GLN A 278 -3.53 15.96 -18.22
CA GLN A 278 -3.10 15.51 -19.57
C GLN A 278 -3.72 14.16 -20.00
N GLN A 279 -4.25 13.37 -19.05
CA GLN A 279 -4.90 12.11 -19.39
C GLN A 279 -6.37 12.30 -19.80
N LEU A 280 -6.95 13.48 -19.58
CA LEU A 280 -8.31 13.83 -19.97
C LEU A 280 -8.39 14.59 -21.30
N ASP A 281 -7.27 15.19 -21.73
CA ASP A 281 -7.09 15.87 -23.02
C ASP A 281 -6.85 14.83 -24.14
#